data_d9dfbfb7812b25b9b8c42552e96348fb
#
_entry.id   d9dfbfb7812b25b9b8c42552e96348fb
#
_cell.length_a   1.000
_cell.length_b   1.000
_cell.length_c   1.000
_cell.angle_alpha   90.00
_cell.angle_beta   90.00
_cell.angle_gamma   90.00
#
_symmetry.space_group_name_H-M   'P 1'
#
loop_
_entity.id
_entity.type
_entity.pdbx_description
1 polymer ?
#
loop_
_entity_poly.entity_id
_entity_poly.type
_entity_poly.pdbx_seq_one_letter_code
_entity_poly.pdbx_strand_id
1 'polypeptide(L)'
;DYYASRGLGDVYKRQVLQKSGADVWREFYVNDAGNQIEKFAKSLEARYLQIIKGEDAVEFPEDGYHGDDIRELARAFYDREGEKYLDCDQKTRHDALARFGLDNNIPKMQRDLARYGITYDQWFFESSLHESGYVADSVQALTDLGYTYEKDGALWLNTSRILAENLKKAGKSDADIEKLGLKDDVLRRANGFYTYFAADIAYHRNKFAVRGFDKVINVWGADHHGHVARLKGAMDALGLDGEHRLDIVLMQLVKLVQDGQVVRMSKRTGKAVSLTDLLDMVPVDACRYFFNAKPETQMEFDLGLAVREDSENPVYYVQYAYARICTLLKALAAEGYTVPDAADVDFTLLSGETEQALIKKIASYSQVVRLAARDYDPSHINRYLTELAGDFHRFYTACRIKGEERPVLLARLKLADTARSVLKNAMTLIGCTAPEKM
;
A
#
# COMPACT_ATOMS: atom_id res chain seq x y z
N ASP A 1 -10.11 -10.34 0.94
CA ASP A 1 -9.69 -9.85 2.27
C ASP A 1 -8.17 -9.72 2.44
N TYR A 2 -7.39 -10.50 1.67
CA TYR A 2 -5.92 -10.46 1.68
C TYR A 2 -5.34 -9.25 0.94
N TYR A 3 -6.14 -8.60 0.10
CA TYR A 3 -5.68 -7.51 -0.78
C TYR A 3 -5.74 -6.12 -0.14
N ALA A 4 -6.59 -5.90 0.86
CA ALA A 4 -6.73 -4.61 1.52
C ALA A 4 -5.45 -4.20 2.27
N SER A 5 -4.76 -5.14 2.92
CA SER A 5 -3.50 -4.87 3.62
C SER A 5 -2.32 -4.55 2.67
N ARG A 6 -2.34 -5.06 1.44
CA ARG A 6 -1.28 -4.82 0.45
C ARG A 6 -1.29 -3.41 -0.14
N GLY A 7 -2.47 -2.84 -0.36
CA GLY A 7 -2.62 -1.49 -0.92
C GLY A 7 -2.46 -0.37 0.11
N LEU A 8 -2.68 -0.63 1.40
CA LEU A 8 -2.71 0.40 2.43
C LEU A 8 -1.34 1.06 2.70
N GLY A 9 -0.23 0.34 2.47
CA GLY A 9 1.13 0.88 2.62
C GLY A 9 1.67 1.68 1.44
N ASP A 10 1.00 1.61 0.29
CA ASP A 10 1.50 2.14 -0.99
C ASP A 10 1.37 3.66 -1.10
N VAL A 11 0.28 4.22 -0.60
CA VAL A 11 -0.07 5.64 -0.77
C VAL A 11 0.94 6.59 -0.13
N TYR A 12 1.44 6.24 1.03
CA TYR A 12 2.33 7.11 1.83
C TYR A 12 3.73 7.19 1.26
N LYS A 13 4.20 6.06 0.73
CA LYS A 13 5.51 5.97 0.08
C LYS A 13 5.55 6.88 -1.14
N ARG A 14 4.47 6.89 -1.93
CA ARG A 14 4.35 7.80 -3.07
C ARG A 14 4.49 9.28 -2.67
N GLN A 15 3.67 9.75 -1.72
CA GLN A 15 3.64 11.17 -1.35
C GLN A 15 5.00 11.63 -0.82
N VAL A 16 5.66 10.79 -0.01
CA VAL A 16 6.98 11.05 0.52
C VAL A 16 8.03 11.04 -0.59
N LEU A 17 8.00 10.06 -1.50
CA LEU A 17 8.91 9.98 -2.65
C LEU A 17 8.73 11.17 -3.60
N GLN A 18 7.50 11.53 -3.94
CA GLN A 18 7.22 12.71 -4.77
C GLN A 18 7.72 14.01 -4.11
N LYS A 19 7.54 14.13 -2.79
CA LYS A 19 8.05 15.30 -2.05
C LYS A 19 9.58 15.34 -2.01
N SER A 20 10.23 14.19 -2.13
CA SER A 20 11.69 14.10 -2.26
C SER A 20 12.23 14.33 -3.67
N GLY A 21 11.34 14.53 -4.66
CA GLY A 21 11.67 14.84 -6.05
C GLY A 21 11.57 13.69 -7.05
N ALA A 22 11.08 12.53 -6.64
CA ALA A 22 10.84 11.41 -7.56
C ALA A 22 9.57 11.59 -8.39
N ASP A 23 9.61 11.19 -9.66
CA ASP A 23 8.42 10.98 -10.47
C ASP A 23 7.86 9.59 -10.19
N VAL A 24 6.69 9.49 -9.62
CA VAL A 24 6.14 8.23 -9.08
C VAL A 24 4.89 7.80 -9.81
N TRP A 25 4.97 6.63 -10.44
CA TRP A 25 3.87 5.92 -11.07
C TRP A 25 3.34 4.82 -10.13
N ARG A 26 2.02 4.75 -9.92
CA ARG A 26 1.36 3.75 -9.08
C ARG A 26 0.62 2.75 -9.92
N GLU A 27 0.79 1.50 -9.59
CA GLU A 27 0.17 0.42 -10.34
C GLU A 27 -0.42 -0.64 -9.42
N PHE A 28 -1.64 -1.05 -9.74
CA PHE A 28 -2.29 -2.20 -9.15
C PHE A 28 -2.22 -3.37 -10.12
N TYR A 29 -1.63 -4.48 -9.69
CA TYR A 29 -1.58 -5.71 -10.47
C TYR A 29 -2.86 -6.50 -10.29
N VAL A 30 -3.60 -6.70 -11.38
CA VAL A 30 -4.81 -7.51 -11.42
C VAL A 30 -4.46 -8.92 -11.88
N ASN A 31 -4.63 -9.89 -11.00
CA ASN A 31 -4.46 -11.30 -11.32
C ASN A 31 -5.76 -11.82 -11.98
N ASP A 32 -5.89 -11.60 -13.28
CA ASP A 32 -7.01 -11.98 -14.12
C ASP A 32 -6.68 -13.15 -15.07
N ALA A 33 -5.60 -13.87 -14.81
CA ALA A 33 -5.14 -15.01 -15.59
C ALA A 33 -4.85 -16.23 -14.70
N GLY A 34 -4.67 -17.39 -15.33
CA GLY A 34 -4.26 -18.63 -14.69
C GLY A 34 -5.31 -19.26 -13.77
N ASN A 35 -4.84 -20.07 -12.79
CA ASN A 35 -5.71 -20.94 -11.99
C ASN A 35 -6.72 -20.21 -11.11
N GLN A 36 -6.42 -18.98 -10.68
CA GLN A 36 -7.31 -18.20 -9.81
C GLN A 36 -8.57 -17.77 -10.56
N ILE A 37 -8.41 -17.25 -11.80
CA ILE A 37 -9.55 -16.85 -12.61
C ILE A 37 -10.36 -18.04 -13.08
N GLU A 38 -9.74 -19.19 -13.32
CA GLU A 38 -10.47 -20.42 -13.63
C GLU A 38 -11.33 -20.89 -12.47
N LYS A 39 -10.80 -20.87 -11.25
CA LYS A 39 -11.58 -21.19 -10.03
C LYS A 39 -12.74 -20.21 -9.83
N PHE A 40 -12.49 -18.93 -10.08
CA PHE A 40 -13.54 -17.90 -10.02
C PHE A 40 -14.65 -18.17 -11.04
N ALA A 41 -14.26 -18.44 -12.30
CA ALA A 41 -15.21 -18.77 -13.37
C ALA A 41 -16.03 -20.02 -13.03
N LYS A 42 -15.39 -21.10 -12.56
CA LYS A 42 -16.06 -22.33 -12.13
C LYS A 42 -17.04 -22.09 -10.98
N SER A 43 -16.68 -21.25 -10.02
CA SER A 43 -17.55 -20.90 -8.89
C SER A 43 -18.77 -20.12 -9.35
N LEU A 44 -18.60 -19.17 -10.25
CA LEU A 44 -19.70 -18.42 -10.86
C LEU A 44 -20.58 -19.32 -11.74
N GLU A 45 -19.97 -20.22 -12.54
CA GLU A 45 -20.69 -21.19 -13.38
C GLU A 45 -21.61 -22.08 -12.53
N ALA A 46 -21.06 -22.67 -11.45
CA ALA A 46 -21.86 -23.52 -10.58
C ALA A 46 -23.08 -22.77 -10.02
N ARG A 47 -22.89 -21.53 -9.52
CA ARG A 47 -24.00 -20.72 -9.01
C ARG A 47 -24.99 -20.29 -10.10
N TYR A 48 -24.50 -19.91 -11.28
CA TYR A 48 -25.35 -19.58 -12.43
C TYR A 48 -26.23 -20.79 -12.85
N LEU A 49 -25.63 -21.97 -12.97
CA LEU A 49 -26.36 -23.19 -13.32
C LEU A 49 -27.31 -23.65 -12.22
N GLN A 50 -26.98 -23.45 -10.93
CA GLN A 50 -27.86 -23.70 -9.80
C GLN A 50 -29.12 -22.80 -9.83
N ILE A 51 -28.98 -21.55 -10.27
CA ILE A 51 -30.14 -20.65 -10.44
C ILE A 51 -31.10 -21.18 -11.49
N ILE A 52 -30.61 -21.80 -12.57
CA ILE A 52 -31.42 -22.28 -13.68
C ILE A 52 -31.99 -23.68 -13.42
N LYS A 53 -31.16 -24.58 -12.91
CA LYS A 53 -31.47 -26.02 -12.81
C LYS A 53 -31.92 -26.46 -11.41
N GLY A 54 -31.72 -25.61 -10.39
CA GLY A 54 -31.91 -25.93 -8.98
C GLY A 54 -30.58 -26.22 -8.26
N GLU A 55 -30.53 -25.95 -6.96
CA GLU A 55 -29.32 -26.12 -6.16
C GLU A 55 -28.81 -27.56 -6.11
N ASP A 56 -29.72 -28.52 -6.02
CA ASP A 56 -29.38 -29.95 -5.93
C ASP A 56 -28.97 -30.57 -7.28
N ALA A 57 -29.22 -29.89 -8.40
CA ALA A 57 -28.88 -30.37 -9.74
C ALA A 57 -27.44 -30.10 -10.17
N VAL A 58 -26.73 -29.23 -9.44
CA VAL A 58 -25.36 -28.81 -9.81
C VAL A 58 -24.48 -28.80 -8.56
N GLU A 59 -23.50 -29.67 -8.54
CA GLU A 59 -22.47 -29.71 -7.47
C GLU A 59 -21.59 -28.47 -7.51
N PHE A 60 -21.40 -27.88 -6.33
CA PHE A 60 -20.48 -26.72 -6.22
C PHE A 60 -19.03 -27.21 -6.02
N PRO A 61 -18.02 -26.64 -6.75
CA PRO A 61 -16.64 -27.07 -6.63
C PRO A 61 -16.13 -26.94 -5.19
N GLU A 62 -15.54 -28.01 -4.64
CA GLU A 62 -15.03 -28.05 -3.27
C GLU A 62 -13.95 -26.97 -3.04
N ASP A 63 -13.08 -26.77 -4.03
CA ASP A 63 -12.01 -25.76 -4.02
C ASP A 63 -12.44 -24.39 -4.57
N GLY A 64 -13.76 -24.17 -4.77
CA GLY A 64 -14.34 -22.93 -5.29
C GLY A 64 -14.44 -21.81 -4.24
N TYR A 65 -14.85 -20.64 -4.70
CA TYR A 65 -15.12 -19.47 -3.85
C TYR A 65 -16.56 -19.53 -3.32
N HIS A 66 -16.71 -19.80 -2.03
CA HIS A 66 -18.02 -20.04 -1.38
C HIS A 66 -18.75 -18.78 -0.89
N GLY A 67 -18.19 -17.58 -1.10
CA GLY A 67 -18.76 -16.32 -0.61
C GLY A 67 -20.13 -15.99 -1.20
N ASP A 68 -20.93 -15.18 -0.47
CA ASP A 68 -22.23 -14.70 -0.99
C ASP A 68 -22.06 -13.75 -2.17
N ASP A 69 -20.92 -13.08 -2.27
CA ASP A 69 -20.53 -12.27 -3.42
C ASP A 69 -20.54 -13.06 -4.73
N ILE A 70 -20.16 -14.34 -4.69
CA ILE A 70 -20.26 -15.25 -5.86
C ILE A 70 -21.73 -15.52 -6.21
N ARG A 71 -22.59 -15.70 -5.21
CA ARG A 71 -24.05 -15.88 -5.43
C ARG A 71 -24.68 -14.62 -6.01
N GLU A 72 -24.32 -13.46 -5.47
CA GLU A 72 -24.80 -12.15 -5.93
C GLU A 72 -24.37 -11.87 -7.37
N LEU A 73 -23.10 -12.12 -7.71
CA LEU A 73 -22.59 -11.97 -9.07
C LEU A 73 -23.25 -12.91 -10.05
N ALA A 74 -23.43 -14.19 -9.69
CA ALA A 74 -24.11 -15.16 -10.55
C ALA A 74 -25.59 -14.79 -10.76
N ARG A 75 -26.28 -14.28 -9.73
CA ARG A 75 -27.64 -13.76 -9.84
C ARG A 75 -27.70 -12.55 -10.77
N ALA A 76 -26.81 -11.58 -10.58
CA ALA A 76 -26.74 -10.38 -11.42
C ALA A 76 -26.42 -10.73 -12.89
N PHE A 77 -25.58 -11.75 -13.12
CA PHE A 77 -25.32 -12.25 -14.46
C PHE A 77 -26.57 -12.89 -15.08
N TYR A 78 -27.28 -13.72 -14.34
CA TYR A 78 -28.53 -14.33 -14.79
C TYR A 78 -29.60 -13.26 -15.08
N ASP A 79 -29.77 -12.27 -14.21
CA ASP A 79 -30.74 -11.19 -14.38
C ASP A 79 -30.46 -10.37 -15.65
N ARG A 80 -29.19 -10.25 -16.06
CA ARG A 80 -28.77 -9.53 -17.28
C ARG A 80 -28.83 -10.38 -18.55
N GLU A 81 -28.37 -11.63 -18.49
CA GLU A 81 -28.14 -12.48 -19.66
C GLU A 81 -29.17 -13.63 -19.79
N GLY A 82 -29.94 -13.91 -18.73
CA GLY A 82 -30.89 -15.04 -18.70
C GLY A 82 -30.19 -16.38 -18.91
N GLU A 83 -30.77 -17.24 -19.73
CA GLU A 83 -30.26 -18.57 -20.05
C GLU A 83 -29.33 -18.60 -21.28
N LYS A 84 -28.94 -17.46 -21.82
CA LYS A 84 -28.12 -17.30 -23.04
C LYS A 84 -26.88 -18.20 -23.06
N TYR A 85 -26.26 -18.41 -21.89
CA TYR A 85 -25.04 -19.19 -21.76
C TYR A 85 -25.28 -20.63 -21.25
N LEU A 86 -26.51 -21.11 -21.24
CA LEU A 86 -26.84 -22.47 -20.78
C LEU A 86 -26.31 -23.55 -21.72
N ASP A 87 -26.53 -23.37 -23.01
CA ASP A 87 -26.25 -24.38 -24.05
C ASP A 87 -24.93 -24.12 -24.80
N CYS A 88 -24.13 -23.11 -24.43
CA CYS A 88 -22.82 -22.87 -24.99
C CYS A 88 -21.76 -23.82 -24.40
N ASP A 89 -20.60 -23.92 -25.05
CA ASP A 89 -19.47 -24.66 -24.50
C ASP A 89 -18.97 -24.03 -23.18
N GLN A 90 -18.31 -24.85 -22.36
CA GLN A 90 -17.85 -24.45 -21.03
C GLN A 90 -16.88 -23.27 -21.08
N LYS A 91 -15.98 -23.25 -22.06
CA LYS A 91 -15.00 -22.16 -22.16
C LYS A 91 -15.67 -20.82 -22.43
N THR A 92 -16.60 -20.76 -23.37
CA THR A 92 -17.38 -19.56 -23.70
C THR A 92 -18.15 -19.07 -22.45
N ARG A 93 -18.74 -19.98 -21.69
CA ARG A 93 -19.46 -19.64 -20.44
C ARG A 93 -18.51 -19.13 -19.37
N HIS A 94 -17.36 -19.78 -19.16
CA HIS A 94 -16.34 -19.35 -18.21
C HIS A 94 -15.81 -17.96 -18.55
N ASP A 95 -15.45 -17.70 -19.79
CA ASP A 95 -14.93 -16.43 -20.26
C ASP A 95 -15.94 -15.30 -20.02
N ALA A 96 -17.25 -15.55 -20.32
CA ALA A 96 -18.31 -14.58 -20.08
C ALA A 96 -18.55 -14.28 -18.60
N LEU A 97 -18.57 -15.31 -17.75
CA LEU A 97 -18.78 -15.19 -16.31
C LEU A 97 -17.60 -14.51 -15.61
N ALA A 98 -16.38 -14.91 -15.96
CA ALA A 98 -15.16 -14.30 -15.42
C ALA A 98 -15.08 -12.81 -15.77
N ARG A 99 -15.32 -12.47 -17.04
CA ARG A 99 -15.34 -11.09 -17.51
C ARG A 99 -16.39 -10.26 -16.77
N PHE A 100 -17.62 -10.77 -16.68
CA PHE A 100 -18.68 -10.10 -15.91
C PHE A 100 -18.29 -9.88 -14.46
N GLY A 101 -17.72 -10.89 -13.81
CA GLY A 101 -17.26 -10.78 -12.42
C GLY A 101 -16.17 -9.73 -12.26
N LEU A 102 -15.17 -9.67 -13.15
CA LEU A 102 -14.11 -8.67 -13.12
C LEU A 102 -14.66 -7.26 -13.39
N ASP A 103 -15.56 -7.10 -14.38
CA ASP A 103 -16.20 -5.82 -14.72
C ASP A 103 -17.02 -5.23 -13.56
N ASN A 104 -17.49 -6.06 -12.63
CA ASN A 104 -18.18 -5.63 -11.42
C ASN A 104 -17.23 -5.42 -10.23
N ASN A 105 -16.29 -6.34 -10.01
CA ASN A 105 -15.43 -6.33 -8.83
C ASN A 105 -14.35 -5.24 -8.89
N ILE A 106 -13.74 -4.99 -10.07
CA ILE A 106 -12.68 -3.99 -10.20
C ILE A 106 -13.21 -2.57 -9.89
N PRO A 107 -14.33 -2.10 -10.47
CA PRO A 107 -14.87 -0.78 -10.11
C PRO A 107 -15.29 -0.68 -8.63
N LYS A 108 -15.78 -1.78 -8.02
CA LYS A 108 -16.06 -1.81 -6.58
C LYS A 108 -14.79 -1.61 -5.78
N MET A 109 -13.74 -2.37 -6.09
CA MET A 109 -12.44 -2.25 -5.42
C MET A 109 -11.83 -0.86 -5.60
N GLN A 110 -11.97 -0.26 -6.79
CA GLN A 110 -11.54 1.12 -7.05
C GLN A 110 -12.25 2.13 -6.16
N ARG A 111 -13.56 2.01 -6.00
CA ARG A 111 -14.35 2.88 -5.10
C ARG A 111 -13.96 2.71 -3.64
N ASP A 112 -13.77 1.48 -3.18
CA ASP A 112 -13.40 1.18 -1.80
C ASP A 112 -12.01 1.73 -1.47
N LEU A 113 -11.05 1.56 -2.38
CA LEU A 113 -9.72 2.13 -2.27
C LEU A 113 -9.74 3.66 -2.34
N ALA A 114 -10.53 4.26 -3.24
CA ALA A 114 -10.70 5.70 -3.34
C ALA A 114 -11.29 6.31 -2.07
N ARG A 115 -12.22 5.60 -1.39
CA ARG A 115 -12.75 5.99 -0.08
C ARG A 115 -11.66 6.08 0.99
N TYR A 116 -10.68 5.17 0.93
CA TYR A 116 -9.48 5.25 1.77
C TYR A 116 -8.46 6.29 1.27
N GLY A 117 -8.70 6.89 0.10
CA GLY A 117 -7.83 7.87 -0.55
C GLY A 117 -6.68 7.22 -1.34
N ILE A 118 -6.85 5.97 -1.78
CA ILE A 118 -5.93 5.26 -2.65
C ILE A 118 -6.45 5.33 -4.09
N THR A 119 -5.58 5.81 -4.99
CA THR A 119 -5.83 5.78 -6.44
C THR A 119 -4.59 5.28 -7.15
N TYR A 120 -4.75 4.59 -8.25
CA TYR A 120 -3.67 4.10 -9.09
C TYR A 120 -3.65 4.80 -10.44
N ASP A 121 -2.46 4.97 -11.00
CA ASP A 121 -2.26 5.54 -12.32
C ASP A 121 -2.53 4.49 -13.40
N GLN A 122 -2.34 3.20 -13.06
CA GLN A 122 -2.65 2.07 -13.92
C GLN A 122 -3.17 0.87 -13.13
N TRP A 123 -4.17 0.19 -13.69
CA TRP A 123 -4.58 -1.16 -13.33
C TRP A 123 -4.02 -2.10 -14.39
N PHE A 124 -2.98 -2.86 -14.03
CA PHE A 124 -2.26 -3.72 -14.95
C PHE A 124 -2.84 -5.14 -14.89
N PHE A 125 -3.31 -5.63 -16.03
CA PHE A 125 -3.92 -6.96 -16.15
C PHE A 125 -2.86 -7.99 -16.55
N GLU A 126 -2.75 -9.09 -15.78
CA GLU A 126 -1.82 -10.20 -16.05
C GLU A 126 -2.10 -10.83 -17.42
N SER A 127 -3.38 -10.96 -17.79
CA SER A 127 -3.81 -11.50 -19.09
C SER A 127 -3.12 -10.85 -20.27
N SER A 128 -2.86 -9.55 -20.20
CA SER A 128 -2.18 -8.80 -21.26
C SER A 128 -0.76 -9.31 -21.58
N LEU A 129 -0.06 -9.84 -20.56
CA LEU A 129 1.27 -10.45 -20.77
C LEU A 129 1.19 -11.81 -21.48
N HIS A 130 0.13 -12.56 -21.20
CA HIS A 130 -0.12 -13.85 -21.83
C HIS A 130 -0.62 -13.68 -23.27
N GLU A 131 -1.58 -12.82 -23.48
CA GLU A 131 -2.19 -12.54 -24.80
C GLU A 131 -1.19 -11.95 -25.80
N SER A 132 -0.30 -11.08 -25.32
CA SER A 132 0.77 -10.51 -26.16
C SER A 132 1.93 -11.47 -26.41
N GLY A 133 1.98 -12.63 -25.77
CA GLY A 133 3.12 -13.54 -25.81
C GLY A 133 4.33 -13.11 -24.99
N TYR A 134 4.23 -12.01 -24.25
CA TYR A 134 5.38 -11.43 -23.54
C TYR A 134 5.93 -12.31 -22.41
N VAL A 135 5.10 -13.20 -21.83
CA VAL A 135 5.57 -14.23 -20.88
C VAL A 135 6.51 -15.21 -21.60
N ALA A 136 6.10 -15.71 -22.79
CA ALA A 136 6.92 -16.61 -23.59
C ALA A 136 8.24 -15.96 -24.01
N ASP A 137 8.19 -14.71 -24.49
CA ASP A 137 9.37 -13.94 -24.89
C ASP A 137 10.34 -13.70 -23.71
N SER A 138 9.82 -13.50 -22.51
CA SER A 138 10.64 -13.30 -21.33
C SER A 138 11.33 -14.58 -20.88
N VAL A 139 10.65 -15.71 -20.96
CA VAL A 139 11.22 -17.03 -20.70
C VAL A 139 12.25 -17.39 -21.76
N GLN A 140 11.97 -17.10 -23.03
CA GLN A 140 12.91 -17.32 -24.13
C GLN A 140 14.19 -16.49 -23.94
N ALA A 141 14.09 -15.23 -23.51
CA ALA A 141 15.26 -14.41 -23.22
C ALA A 141 16.19 -15.04 -22.16
N LEU A 142 15.62 -15.62 -21.09
CA LEU A 142 16.40 -16.36 -20.08
C LEU A 142 17.03 -17.63 -20.66
N THR A 143 16.35 -18.29 -21.60
CA THR A 143 16.87 -19.47 -22.32
C THR A 143 18.04 -19.11 -23.20
N ASP A 144 17.94 -18.05 -23.98
CA ASP A 144 18.99 -17.55 -24.86
C ASP A 144 20.26 -17.14 -24.08
N LEU A 145 20.07 -16.66 -22.85
CA LEU A 145 21.16 -16.34 -21.93
C LEU A 145 21.73 -17.55 -21.17
N GLY A 146 21.18 -18.76 -21.39
CA GLY A 146 21.66 -20.00 -20.82
C GLY A 146 21.34 -20.21 -19.34
N TYR A 147 20.26 -19.56 -18.85
CA TYR A 147 19.81 -19.71 -17.48
C TYR A 147 18.67 -20.71 -17.29
N THR A 148 18.26 -21.41 -18.34
CA THR A 148 17.20 -22.43 -18.25
C THR A 148 17.69 -23.80 -18.68
N TYR A 149 16.98 -24.84 -18.24
CA TYR A 149 17.18 -26.23 -18.68
C TYR A 149 15.86 -27.00 -18.64
N GLU A 150 15.76 -28.06 -19.44
CA GLU A 150 14.61 -28.95 -19.42
C GLU A 150 14.84 -30.14 -18.48
N LYS A 151 13.82 -30.45 -17.68
CA LYS A 151 13.79 -31.62 -16.80
C LYS A 151 12.36 -32.10 -16.63
N ASP A 152 12.12 -33.41 -16.78
CA ASP A 152 10.84 -34.09 -16.63
C ASP A 152 9.71 -33.43 -17.47
N GLY A 153 10.05 -32.97 -18.71
CA GLY A 153 9.14 -32.30 -19.62
C GLY A 153 8.79 -30.84 -19.24
N ALA A 154 9.35 -30.33 -18.14
CA ALA A 154 9.17 -28.95 -17.69
C ALA A 154 10.42 -28.11 -17.97
N LEU A 155 10.24 -26.81 -18.20
CA LEU A 155 11.36 -25.85 -18.33
C LEU A 155 11.63 -25.20 -16.97
N TRP A 156 12.86 -25.30 -16.54
CA TRP A 156 13.32 -24.81 -15.24
C TRP A 156 14.26 -23.62 -15.41
N LEU A 157 14.16 -22.65 -14.47
CA LEU A 157 15.17 -21.61 -14.28
C LEU A 157 16.24 -22.15 -13.33
N ASN A 158 17.50 -21.99 -13.68
CA ASN A 158 18.65 -22.31 -12.84
C ASN A 158 18.85 -21.22 -11.77
N THR A 159 17.83 -21.05 -10.92
CA THR A 159 17.79 -20.02 -9.87
C THR A 159 18.93 -20.21 -8.89
N SER A 160 19.28 -21.46 -8.56
CA SER A 160 20.37 -21.79 -7.66
C SER A 160 21.71 -21.24 -8.16
N ARG A 161 21.98 -21.38 -9.44
CA ARG A 161 23.19 -20.82 -10.09
C ARG A 161 23.18 -19.29 -10.06
N ILE A 162 22.07 -18.65 -10.44
CA ILE A 162 21.93 -17.19 -10.47
C ILE A 162 22.19 -16.61 -9.07
N LEU A 163 21.54 -17.17 -8.06
CA LEU A 163 21.71 -16.73 -6.67
C LEU A 163 23.12 -16.98 -6.14
N ALA A 164 23.72 -18.12 -6.49
CA ALA A 164 25.11 -18.43 -6.11
C ALA A 164 26.09 -17.42 -6.72
N GLU A 165 25.92 -17.09 -8.00
CA GLU A 165 26.74 -16.06 -8.70
C GLU A 165 26.62 -14.69 -8.02
N ASN A 166 25.39 -14.27 -7.65
CA ASN A 166 25.15 -13.01 -6.95
C ASN A 166 25.77 -12.98 -5.55
N LEU A 167 25.60 -14.07 -4.79
CA LEU A 167 26.20 -14.20 -3.44
C LEU A 167 27.72 -14.20 -3.48
N LYS A 168 28.34 -14.83 -4.50
CA LYS A 168 29.80 -14.77 -4.71
C LYS A 168 30.26 -13.35 -5.01
N LYS A 169 29.55 -12.60 -5.87
CA LYS A 169 29.84 -11.17 -6.13
C LYS A 169 29.75 -10.34 -4.86
N ALA A 170 28.83 -10.69 -3.95
CA ALA A 170 28.68 -10.07 -2.63
C ALA A 170 29.70 -10.55 -1.58
N GLY A 171 30.67 -11.42 -1.96
CA GLY A 171 31.78 -11.88 -1.10
C GLY A 171 31.45 -13.07 -0.20
N LYS A 172 30.34 -13.80 -0.44
CA LYS A 172 30.04 -15.05 0.28
C LYS A 172 30.94 -16.19 -0.17
N SER A 173 31.37 -17.03 0.76
CA SER A 173 32.15 -18.24 0.47
C SER A 173 31.28 -19.35 -0.16
N ASP A 174 31.90 -20.24 -0.95
CA ASP A 174 31.18 -21.39 -1.52
C ASP A 174 30.56 -22.29 -0.44
N ALA A 175 31.26 -22.48 0.68
CA ALA A 175 30.77 -23.26 1.80
C ALA A 175 29.51 -22.64 2.47
N ASP A 176 29.40 -21.30 2.51
CA ASP A 176 28.22 -20.63 3.06
C ASP A 176 27.06 -20.64 2.07
N ILE A 177 27.35 -20.59 0.77
CA ILE A 177 26.34 -20.69 -0.28
C ILE A 177 25.72 -22.10 -0.32
N GLU A 178 26.54 -23.13 -0.21
CA GLU A 178 26.08 -24.54 -0.18
C GLU A 178 25.11 -24.82 0.97
N LYS A 179 25.38 -24.23 2.15
CA LYS A 179 24.50 -24.36 3.34
C LYS A 179 23.10 -23.77 3.12
N LEU A 180 22.92 -22.86 2.18
CA LEU A 180 21.61 -22.23 1.90
C LEU A 180 20.65 -23.17 1.19
N GLY A 181 21.12 -24.27 0.59
CA GLY A 181 20.29 -25.26 -0.07
C GLY A 181 19.44 -24.67 -1.20
N LEU A 182 20.04 -23.79 -2.02
CA LEU A 182 19.37 -23.08 -3.10
C LEU A 182 18.69 -24.06 -4.06
N LYS A 183 17.51 -23.71 -4.55
CA LYS A 183 16.69 -24.55 -5.43
C LYS A 183 16.35 -23.80 -6.70
N ASP A 184 16.12 -24.58 -7.77
CA ASP A 184 15.67 -24.08 -9.04
C ASP A 184 14.14 -23.97 -9.09
N ASP A 185 13.64 -23.15 -10.01
CA ASP A 185 12.22 -22.86 -10.15
C ASP A 185 11.69 -23.31 -11.53
N VAL A 186 10.47 -23.85 -11.56
CA VAL A 186 9.78 -24.15 -12.80
C VAL A 186 9.24 -22.88 -13.43
N LEU A 187 9.57 -22.63 -14.71
CA LEU A 187 8.99 -21.54 -15.50
C LEU A 187 7.81 -22.02 -16.34
N ARG A 188 7.92 -23.21 -17.00
CA ARG A 188 6.86 -23.81 -17.77
C ARG A 188 6.70 -25.27 -17.34
N ARG A 189 5.50 -25.65 -17.01
CA ARG A 189 5.14 -27.01 -16.58
C ARG A 189 5.15 -27.98 -17.78
N ALA A 190 5.19 -29.27 -17.52
CA ALA A 190 5.13 -30.33 -18.55
C ALA A 190 3.86 -30.26 -19.43
N ASN A 191 2.76 -29.71 -18.91
CA ASN A 191 1.53 -29.48 -19.66
C ASN A 191 1.56 -28.22 -20.54
N GLY A 192 2.70 -27.53 -20.65
CA GLY A 192 2.92 -26.34 -21.48
C GLY A 192 2.53 -25.00 -20.84
N PHE A 193 1.88 -24.99 -19.67
CA PHE A 193 1.47 -23.75 -19.00
C PHE A 193 2.62 -23.09 -18.24
N TYR A 194 2.74 -21.78 -18.34
CA TYR A 194 3.65 -20.98 -17.56
C TYR A 194 3.24 -20.91 -16.10
N THR A 195 4.22 -20.80 -15.20
CA THR A 195 3.99 -20.63 -13.78
C THR A 195 3.77 -19.16 -13.43
N TYR A 196 3.27 -18.89 -12.24
CA TYR A 196 3.18 -17.52 -11.70
C TYR A 196 4.54 -16.83 -11.67
N PHE A 197 5.62 -17.58 -11.41
CA PHE A 197 6.97 -17.01 -11.41
C PHE A 197 7.40 -16.53 -12.80
N ALA A 198 7.05 -17.25 -13.84
CA ALA A 198 7.31 -16.79 -15.22
C ALA A 198 6.52 -15.50 -15.55
N ALA A 199 5.27 -15.40 -15.11
CA ALA A 199 4.47 -14.20 -15.28
C ALA A 199 5.04 -13.02 -14.48
N ASP A 200 5.50 -13.24 -13.24
CA ASP A 200 6.14 -12.21 -12.41
C ASP A 200 7.45 -11.70 -13.03
N ILE A 201 8.27 -12.60 -13.59
CA ILE A 201 9.48 -12.23 -14.32
C ILE A 201 9.13 -11.35 -15.53
N ALA A 202 8.13 -11.76 -16.33
CA ALA A 202 7.68 -11.00 -17.48
C ALA A 202 7.16 -9.61 -17.09
N TYR A 203 6.37 -9.53 -16.04
CA TYR A 203 5.84 -8.28 -15.53
C TYR A 203 6.95 -7.30 -15.10
N HIS A 204 7.96 -7.76 -14.38
CA HIS A 204 9.07 -6.91 -13.95
C HIS A 204 10.01 -6.56 -15.11
N ARG A 205 10.24 -7.49 -16.03
CA ARG A 205 10.95 -7.19 -17.27
C ARG A 205 10.22 -6.11 -18.08
N ASN A 206 8.89 -6.16 -18.15
CA ASN A 206 8.10 -5.12 -18.82
C ASN A 206 8.29 -3.75 -18.17
N LYS A 207 8.29 -3.66 -16.86
CA LYS A 207 8.53 -2.41 -16.12
C LYS A 207 9.89 -1.79 -16.47
N PHE A 208 10.96 -2.59 -16.49
CA PHE A 208 12.31 -2.09 -16.72
C PHE A 208 12.65 -1.91 -18.21
N ALA A 209 12.37 -2.92 -19.04
CA ALA A 209 12.82 -2.96 -20.43
C ALA A 209 11.88 -2.25 -21.42
N VAL A 210 10.57 -2.25 -21.15
CA VAL A 210 9.58 -1.65 -22.05
C VAL A 210 9.15 -0.27 -21.56
N ARG A 211 8.82 -0.14 -20.27
CA ARG A 211 8.32 1.11 -19.71
C ARG A 211 9.42 2.01 -19.15
N GLY A 212 10.65 1.49 -19.01
CA GLY A 212 11.83 2.28 -18.70
C GLY A 212 11.90 2.86 -17.29
N PHE A 213 11.22 2.24 -16.30
CA PHE A 213 11.32 2.70 -14.91
C PHE A 213 12.74 2.53 -14.38
N ASP A 214 13.31 3.56 -13.80
CA ASP A 214 14.63 3.51 -13.16
C ASP A 214 14.62 2.63 -11.92
N LYS A 215 13.53 2.69 -11.14
CA LYS A 215 13.34 1.98 -9.89
C LYS A 215 11.93 1.39 -9.81
N VAL A 216 11.82 0.18 -9.34
CA VAL A 216 10.55 -0.49 -9.05
C VAL A 216 10.49 -0.82 -7.57
N ILE A 217 9.39 -0.48 -6.92
CA ILE A 217 9.15 -0.77 -5.51
C ILE A 217 7.87 -1.61 -5.44
N ASN A 218 7.99 -2.86 -5.01
CA ASN A 218 6.83 -3.70 -4.76
C ASN A 218 6.44 -3.66 -3.29
N VAL A 219 5.15 -3.61 -3.02
CA VAL A 219 4.60 -3.75 -1.67
C VAL A 219 3.90 -5.11 -1.59
N TRP A 220 4.48 -6.03 -0.83
CA TRP A 220 4.03 -7.41 -0.71
C TRP A 220 3.68 -7.79 0.71
N GLY A 221 2.87 -8.84 0.89
CA GLY A 221 2.70 -9.48 2.20
C GLY A 221 3.97 -10.22 2.61
N ALA A 222 4.21 -10.33 3.91
CA ALA A 222 5.39 -10.97 4.47
C ALA A 222 5.53 -12.48 4.10
N ASP A 223 4.43 -13.13 3.74
CA ASP A 223 4.37 -14.50 3.23
C ASP A 223 5.15 -14.70 1.92
N HIS A 224 5.43 -13.62 1.18
CA HIS A 224 6.21 -13.63 -0.06
C HIS A 224 7.73 -13.47 0.15
N HIS A 225 8.23 -13.46 1.38
CA HIS A 225 9.66 -13.27 1.68
C HIS A 225 10.59 -14.19 0.85
N GLY A 226 10.24 -15.48 0.72
CA GLY A 226 11.04 -16.46 -0.05
C GLY A 226 11.08 -16.18 -1.57
N HIS A 227 10.21 -15.31 -2.08
CA HIS A 227 10.14 -14.97 -3.51
C HIS A 227 11.07 -13.81 -3.89
N VAL A 228 11.47 -12.99 -2.93
CA VAL A 228 12.23 -11.74 -3.14
C VAL A 228 13.55 -11.99 -3.86
N ALA A 229 14.41 -12.85 -3.30
CA ALA A 229 15.74 -13.11 -3.86
C ALA A 229 15.67 -13.72 -5.27
N ARG A 230 14.70 -14.61 -5.49
CA ARG A 230 14.50 -15.28 -6.79
C ARG A 230 14.11 -14.31 -7.88
N LEU A 231 13.20 -13.38 -7.59
CA LEU A 231 12.75 -12.39 -8.56
C LEU A 231 13.87 -11.37 -8.87
N LYS A 232 14.57 -10.86 -7.86
CA LYS A 232 15.75 -10.01 -8.05
C LYS A 232 16.80 -10.71 -8.90
N GLY A 233 17.12 -11.96 -8.58
CA GLY A 233 18.07 -12.76 -9.34
C GLY A 233 17.65 -12.97 -10.80
N ALA A 234 16.37 -13.21 -11.08
CA ALA A 234 15.87 -13.31 -12.45
C ALA A 234 16.04 -11.98 -13.23
N MET A 235 15.85 -10.83 -12.57
CA MET A 235 16.12 -9.52 -13.19
C MET A 235 17.61 -9.30 -13.42
N ASP A 236 18.49 -9.75 -12.53
CA ASP A 236 19.94 -9.70 -12.72
C ASP A 236 20.37 -10.59 -13.89
N ALA A 237 19.83 -11.79 -14.02
CA ALA A 237 20.07 -12.70 -15.12
C ALA A 237 19.67 -12.11 -16.48
N LEU A 238 18.62 -11.28 -16.51
CA LEU A 238 18.19 -10.54 -17.68
C LEU A 238 18.99 -9.23 -17.93
N GLY A 239 19.99 -8.94 -17.10
CA GLY A 239 20.80 -7.71 -17.22
C GLY A 239 20.07 -6.43 -16.79
N LEU A 240 19.02 -6.55 -15.97
CA LEU A 240 18.15 -5.45 -15.56
C LEU A 240 18.50 -4.88 -14.16
N ASP A 241 19.59 -5.34 -13.55
CA ASP A 241 20.08 -4.87 -12.24
C ASP A 241 19.01 -4.96 -11.14
N GLY A 242 18.47 -6.16 -10.96
CA GLY A 242 17.40 -6.42 -9.98
C GLY A 242 17.80 -6.11 -8.55
N GLU A 243 19.09 -6.31 -8.20
CA GLU A 243 19.58 -6.04 -6.85
C GLU A 243 19.45 -4.57 -6.46
N HIS A 244 19.73 -3.63 -7.36
CA HIS A 244 19.71 -2.20 -7.07
C HIS A 244 18.45 -1.48 -7.56
N ARG A 245 17.75 -2.01 -8.57
CA ARG A 245 16.59 -1.36 -9.17
C ARG A 245 15.24 -1.90 -8.70
N LEU A 246 15.20 -3.11 -8.09
CA LEU A 246 13.97 -3.71 -7.57
C LEU A 246 14.01 -3.74 -6.03
N ASP A 247 13.21 -2.92 -5.39
CA ASP A 247 13.00 -2.98 -3.95
C ASP A 247 11.66 -3.65 -3.62
N ILE A 248 11.66 -4.43 -2.56
CA ILE A 248 10.45 -5.13 -2.10
C ILE A 248 10.23 -4.81 -0.64
N VAL A 249 9.13 -4.14 -0.36
CA VAL A 249 8.68 -3.81 0.99
C VAL A 249 7.70 -4.87 1.44
N LEU A 250 8.05 -5.57 2.50
CA LEU A 250 7.22 -6.64 3.08
C LEU A 250 6.34 -6.08 4.19
N MET A 251 5.02 -6.14 3.99
CA MET A 251 4.03 -5.66 4.95
C MET A 251 3.53 -6.80 5.82
N GLN A 252 3.46 -6.56 7.12
CA GLN A 252 2.94 -7.51 8.08
C GLN A 252 1.40 -7.45 8.18
N LEU A 253 0.81 -8.52 8.71
CA LEU A 253 -0.63 -8.58 8.98
C LEU A 253 -1.00 -7.65 10.13
N VAL A 254 -2.12 -6.94 9.97
CA VAL A 254 -2.73 -6.13 11.02
C VAL A 254 -3.81 -6.92 11.73
N LYS A 255 -3.74 -6.98 13.07
CA LYS A 255 -4.79 -7.56 13.90
C LYS A 255 -5.70 -6.44 14.39
N LEU A 256 -6.99 -6.54 14.12
CA LEU A 256 -7.98 -5.63 14.69
C LEU A 256 -8.30 -6.08 16.12
N VAL A 257 -8.27 -5.14 17.07
CA VAL A 257 -8.56 -5.38 18.48
C VAL A 257 -9.65 -4.41 18.94
N GLN A 258 -10.57 -4.88 19.74
CA GLN A 258 -11.58 -4.08 20.43
C GLN A 258 -11.72 -4.59 21.87
N ASP A 259 -11.62 -3.71 22.85
CA ASP A 259 -11.71 -4.04 24.29
C ASP A 259 -10.76 -5.20 24.69
N GLY A 260 -9.54 -5.21 24.13
CA GLY A 260 -8.53 -6.24 24.36
C GLY A 260 -8.80 -7.60 23.68
N GLN A 261 -9.85 -7.70 22.87
CA GLN A 261 -10.21 -8.92 22.15
C GLN A 261 -9.96 -8.79 20.64
N VAL A 262 -9.42 -9.83 20.00
CA VAL A 262 -9.18 -9.83 18.55
C VAL A 262 -10.51 -9.92 17.78
N VAL A 263 -10.76 -8.94 16.94
CA VAL A 263 -11.91 -8.89 16.04
C VAL A 263 -11.58 -9.62 14.74
N ARG A 264 -12.13 -10.82 14.57
CA ARG A 264 -11.89 -11.65 13.37
C ARG A 264 -12.98 -11.51 12.31
N MET A 265 -14.18 -11.11 12.73
CA MET A 265 -15.36 -11.06 11.87
C MET A 265 -16.12 -9.74 12.08
N SER A 266 -16.64 -9.19 10.99
CA SER A 266 -17.54 -8.05 11.04
C SER A 266 -18.84 -8.42 11.78
N LYS A 267 -19.23 -7.60 12.77
CA LYS A 267 -20.51 -7.80 13.50
C LYS A 267 -21.73 -7.71 12.57
N ARG A 268 -21.60 -6.95 11.46
CA ARG A 268 -22.68 -6.73 10.50
C ARG A 268 -22.85 -7.91 9.54
N THR A 269 -21.76 -8.48 9.06
CA THR A 269 -21.78 -9.46 7.97
C THR A 269 -21.45 -10.89 8.42
N GLY A 270 -20.93 -11.09 9.63
CA GLY A 270 -20.44 -12.40 10.10
C GLY A 270 -19.23 -12.93 9.33
N LYS A 271 -18.62 -12.12 8.46
CA LYS A 271 -17.46 -12.45 7.63
C LYS A 271 -16.22 -11.72 8.11
N ALA A 272 -15.08 -12.01 7.51
CA ALA A 272 -13.85 -11.24 7.76
C ALA A 272 -14.08 -9.74 7.55
N VAL A 273 -13.46 -8.90 8.37
CA VAL A 273 -13.63 -7.45 8.31
C VAL A 273 -13.01 -6.93 7.01
N SER A 274 -13.83 -6.36 6.14
CA SER A 274 -13.39 -5.73 4.90
C SER A 274 -12.86 -4.31 5.17
N LEU A 275 -12.17 -3.71 4.18
CA LEU A 275 -11.78 -2.30 4.26
C LEU A 275 -13.00 -1.38 4.45
N THR A 276 -14.10 -1.67 3.75
CA THR A 276 -15.35 -0.90 3.89
C THR A 276 -15.90 -1.00 5.30
N ASP A 277 -15.95 -2.20 5.90
CA ASP A 277 -16.39 -2.37 7.28
C ASP A 277 -15.51 -1.57 8.27
N LEU A 278 -14.20 -1.57 8.06
CA LEU A 278 -13.27 -0.78 8.88
C LEU A 278 -13.56 0.71 8.77
N LEU A 279 -13.75 1.22 7.55
CA LEU A 279 -14.02 2.64 7.30
C LEU A 279 -15.43 3.09 7.71
N ASP A 280 -16.33 2.16 7.97
CA ASP A 280 -17.64 2.44 8.60
C ASP A 280 -17.53 2.54 10.13
N MET A 281 -16.49 1.94 10.73
CA MET A 281 -16.26 1.94 12.17
C MET A 281 -15.29 3.03 12.64
N VAL A 282 -14.32 3.41 11.80
CA VAL A 282 -13.20 4.27 12.18
C VAL A 282 -12.96 5.35 11.13
N PRO A 283 -12.71 6.62 11.55
CA PRO A 283 -12.34 7.69 10.62
C PRO A 283 -11.11 7.33 9.76
N VAL A 284 -11.14 7.71 8.48
CA VAL A 284 -10.05 7.45 7.52
C VAL A 284 -8.70 7.96 8.05
N ASP A 285 -8.67 9.16 8.65
CA ASP A 285 -7.44 9.75 9.21
C ASP A 285 -6.83 8.89 10.32
N ALA A 286 -7.67 8.32 11.19
CA ALA A 286 -7.20 7.40 12.22
C ALA A 286 -6.63 6.12 11.61
N CYS A 287 -7.35 5.49 10.67
CA CYS A 287 -6.84 4.32 9.95
C CYS A 287 -5.47 4.63 9.32
N ARG A 288 -5.36 5.76 8.61
CA ARG A 288 -4.11 6.16 7.96
C ARG A 288 -2.98 6.40 8.94
N TYR A 289 -3.23 7.14 10.00
CA TYR A 289 -2.22 7.45 11.00
C TYR A 289 -1.67 6.18 11.66
N PHE A 290 -2.56 5.27 12.08
CA PHE A 290 -2.16 4.05 12.78
C PHE A 290 -1.43 3.07 11.86
N PHE A 291 -1.92 2.84 10.63
CA PHE A 291 -1.25 1.94 9.69
C PHE A 291 0.14 2.43 9.28
N ASN A 292 0.34 3.76 9.27
CA ASN A 292 1.65 4.35 8.99
C ASN A 292 2.63 4.26 10.16
N ALA A 293 2.13 4.16 11.38
CA ALA A 293 2.99 4.20 12.56
C ALA A 293 3.87 2.95 12.71
N LYS A 294 3.46 1.81 12.13
CA LYS A 294 4.19 0.52 12.22
C LYS A 294 4.03 -0.32 10.95
N PRO A 295 4.57 0.11 9.80
CA PRO A 295 4.32 -0.55 8.53
C PRO A 295 4.94 -1.95 8.41
N GLU A 296 6.06 -2.22 9.09
CA GLU A 296 6.87 -3.44 8.93
C GLU A 296 6.71 -4.46 10.08
N THR A 297 5.98 -4.12 11.13
CA THR A 297 5.79 -4.99 12.28
C THR A 297 4.36 -5.47 12.40
N GLN A 298 4.14 -6.63 13.00
CA GLN A 298 2.79 -7.03 13.40
C GLN A 298 2.20 -5.96 14.29
N MET A 299 1.07 -5.41 13.87
CA MET A 299 0.39 -4.33 14.56
C MET A 299 -0.96 -4.81 15.08
N GLU A 300 -1.26 -4.48 16.32
CA GLU A 300 -2.62 -4.51 16.85
C GLU A 300 -3.23 -3.13 16.65
N PHE A 301 -4.30 -3.08 15.86
CA PHE A 301 -5.07 -1.87 15.60
C PHE A 301 -6.26 -1.86 16.57
N ASP A 302 -6.20 -0.99 17.55
CA ASP A 302 -7.25 -0.82 18.56
C ASP A 302 -8.35 0.11 18.01
N LEU A 303 -9.52 -0.49 17.72
CA LEU A 303 -10.69 0.22 17.20
C LEU A 303 -11.22 1.26 18.20
N GLY A 304 -11.18 0.94 19.50
CA GLY A 304 -11.61 1.85 20.57
C GLY A 304 -10.72 3.08 20.66
N LEU A 305 -9.39 2.88 20.64
CA LEU A 305 -8.42 3.98 20.66
C LEU A 305 -8.54 4.87 19.40
N ALA A 306 -8.77 4.26 18.25
CA ALA A 306 -8.81 4.96 16.97
C ALA A 306 -10.00 5.94 16.82
N VAL A 307 -11.07 5.77 17.61
CA VAL A 307 -12.24 6.66 17.61
C VAL A 307 -12.27 7.64 18.80
N ARG A 308 -11.29 7.60 19.69
CA ARG A 308 -11.24 8.52 20.86
C ARG A 308 -10.92 9.94 20.41
N GLU A 309 -11.63 10.89 21.05
CA GLU A 309 -11.43 12.33 20.86
C GLU A 309 -10.67 12.95 22.03
N ASP A 310 -9.53 12.37 22.36
CA ASP A 310 -8.64 12.83 23.45
C ASP A 310 -7.16 12.62 23.10
N SER A 311 -6.28 13.05 24.03
CA SER A 311 -4.82 13.02 23.83
C SER A 311 -4.20 11.62 23.77
N GLU A 312 -4.93 10.55 24.10
CA GLU A 312 -4.45 9.18 23.95
C GLU A 312 -4.50 8.72 22.50
N ASN A 313 -5.41 9.29 21.69
CA ASN A 313 -5.45 9.08 20.27
C ASN A 313 -4.42 9.99 19.56
N PRO A 314 -3.33 9.45 19.00
CA PRO A 314 -2.24 10.27 18.48
C PRO A 314 -2.64 11.11 17.26
N VAL A 315 -3.59 10.68 16.43
CA VAL A 315 -4.07 11.51 15.31
C VAL A 315 -4.89 12.70 15.82
N TYR A 316 -5.77 12.45 16.79
CA TYR A 316 -6.53 13.52 17.43
C TYR A 316 -5.60 14.54 18.09
N TYR A 317 -4.59 14.08 18.82
CA TYR A 317 -3.59 14.92 19.46
C TYR A 317 -2.88 15.87 18.49
N VAL A 318 -2.47 15.36 17.34
CA VAL A 318 -1.81 16.16 16.29
C VAL A 318 -2.77 17.13 15.62
N GLN A 319 -3.97 16.68 15.27
CA GLN A 319 -5.01 17.52 14.66
C GLN A 319 -5.46 18.63 15.62
N TYR A 320 -5.58 18.33 16.92
CA TYR A 320 -5.90 19.30 17.96
C TYR A 320 -4.83 20.40 18.04
N ALA A 321 -3.53 20.06 17.96
CA ALA A 321 -2.46 21.06 17.91
C ALA A 321 -2.65 22.04 16.74
N TYR A 322 -2.94 21.51 15.54
CA TYR A 322 -3.21 22.32 14.36
C TYR A 322 -4.45 23.22 14.54
N ALA A 323 -5.58 22.67 14.96
CA ALA A 323 -6.82 23.41 15.18
C ALA A 323 -6.65 24.51 16.24
N ARG A 324 -5.89 24.25 17.29
CA ARG A 324 -5.56 25.22 18.35
C ARG A 324 -4.78 26.39 17.80
N ILE A 325 -3.79 26.15 16.92
CA ILE A 325 -3.08 27.25 16.25
C ILE A 325 -4.03 28.06 15.37
N CYS A 326 -4.85 27.41 14.58
CA CYS A 326 -5.83 28.11 13.72
C CYS A 326 -6.77 29.01 14.56
N THR A 327 -7.23 28.54 15.72
CA THR A 327 -8.07 29.29 16.62
C THR A 327 -7.32 30.50 17.20
N LEU A 328 -6.05 30.32 17.62
CA LEU A 328 -5.18 31.40 18.09
C LEU A 328 -5.02 32.50 17.03
N LEU A 329 -4.69 32.10 15.78
CA LEU A 329 -4.48 33.05 14.67
C LEU A 329 -5.75 33.83 14.36
N LYS A 330 -6.92 33.17 14.36
CA LYS A 330 -8.23 33.82 14.14
C LYS A 330 -8.55 34.82 15.26
N ALA A 331 -8.27 34.47 16.53
CA ALA A 331 -8.49 35.36 17.66
C ALA A 331 -7.61 36.61 17.60
N LEU A 332 -6.33 36.46 17.28
CA LEU A 332 -5.39 37.58 17.13
C LEU A 332 -5.72 38.45 15.91
N ALA A 333 -6.17 37.85 14.81
CA ALA A 333 -6.62 38.59 13.64
C ALA A 333 -7.84 39.48 13.95
N ALA A 334 -8.77 39.01 14.78
CA ALA A 334 -9.91 39.81 15.24
C ALA A 334 -9.50 41.02 16.11
N GLU A 335 -8.30 40.95 16.72
CA GLU A 335 -7.70 42.05 17.49
C GLU A 335 -6.77 42.95 16.64
N GLY A 336 -6.72 42.71 15.32
CA GLY A 336 -5.92 43.52 14.38
C GLY A 336 -4.48 43.06 14.20
N TYR A 337 -4.10 41.88 14.73
CA TYR A 337 -2.78 41.30 14.52
C TYR A 337 -2.80 40.32 13.35
N THR A 338 -2.03 40.62 12.31
CA THR A 338 -1.82 39.72 11.16
C THR A 338 -0.49 39.01 11.28
N VAL A 339 -0.38 37.80 10.74
CA VAL A 339 0.89 37.09 10.66
C VAL A 339 1.87 37.90 9.79
N PRO A 340 3.03 38.32 10.33
CA PRO A 340 3.97 39.15 9.59
C PRO A 340 4.74 38.34 8.56
N ASP A 341 5.37 39.01 7.58
CA ASP A 341 6.38 38.39 6.76
C ASP A 341 7.63 38.06 7.60
N ALA A 342 8.39 37.05 7.19
CA ALA A 342 9.56 36.64 7.95
C ALA A 342 10.65 37.74 8.02
N ALA A 343 10.73 38.59 6.99
CA ALA A 343 11.66 39.69 6.95
C ALA A 343 11.36 40.81 7.96
N ASP A 344 10.11 40.89 8.42
CA ASP A 344 9.64 41.93 9.35
C ASP A 344 9.68 41.45 10.83
N VAL A 345 10.30 40.29 11.09
CA VAL A 345 10.32 39.66 12.42
C VAL A 345 11.76 39.61 12.96
N ASP A 346 11.95 40.11 14.17
CA ASP A 346 13.17 39.89 14.93
C ASP A 346 13.10 38.53 15.67
N PHE A 347 13.63 37.49 15.06
CA PHE A 347 13.68 36.14 15.65
C PHE A 347 14.65 36.01 16.82
N THR A 348 15.53 37.00 17.09
CA THR A 348 16.41 36.97 18.28
C THR A 348 15.64 37.08 19.58
N LEU A 349 14.38 37.57 19.52
CA LEU A 349 13.45 37.64 20.64
C LEU A 349 12.95 36.26 21.09
N LEU A 350 13.06 35.23 20.24
CA LEU A 350 12.64 33.87 20.54
C LEU A 350 13.78 33.09 21.24
N SER A 351 14.18 33.51 22.43
CA SER A 351 15.34 32.96 23.15
C SER A 351 15.00 31.92 24.21
N GLY A 352 13.71 31.75 24.53
CA GLY A 352 13.24 30.78 25.52
C GLY A 352 13.46 29.32 25.09
N GLU A 353 13.65 28.44 26.08
CA GLU A 353 13.91 27.01 25.81
C GLU A 353 12.84 26.35 24.93
N THR A 354 11.56 26.61 25.20
CA THR A 354 10.45 26.03 24.44
C THR A 354 10.30 26.62 23.03
N GLU A 355 10.66 27.92 22.86
CA GLU A 355 10.73 28.59 21.57
C GLU A 355 11.83 27.98 20.72
N GLN A 356 13.02 27.82 21.28
CA GLN A 356 14.17 27.22 20.60
C GLN A 356 13.95 25.73 20.28
N ALA A 357 13.31 24.97 21.15
CA ALA A 357 12.95 23.57 20.89
C ALA A 357 11.99 23.46 19.70
N LEU A 358 10.96 24.29 19.64
CA LEU A 358 10.00 24.33 18.54
C LEU A 358 10.67 24.72 17.20
N ILE A 359 11.54 25.73 17.22
CA ILE A 359 12.32 26.16 16.04
C ILE A 359 13.18 24.99 15.49
N LYS A 360 13.93 24.32 16.36
CA LYS A 360 14.76 23.16 15.98
C LYS A 360 13.93 22.02 15.40
N LYS A 361 12.76 21.74 15.99
CA LYS A 361 11.85 20.72 15.49
C LYS A 361 11.34 21.08 14.11
N ILE A 362 10.86 22.31 13.90
CA ILE A 362 10.43 22.82 12.59
C ILE A 362 11.55 22.67 11.54
N ALA A 363 12.76 23.09 11.87
CA ALA A 363 13.92 23.06 10.98
C ALA A 363 14.30 21.63 10.54
N SER A 364 14.02 20.60 11.37
CA SER A 364 14.32 19.21 11.04
C SER A 364 13.35 18.56 10.03
N TYR A 365 12.25 19.22 9.67
CA TYR A 365 11.20 18.65 8.81
C TYR A 365 11.73 18.09 7.48
N SER A 366 12.54 18.85 6.77
CA SER A 366 13.08 18.42 5.48
C SER A 366 13.99 17.18 5.59
N GLN A 367 14.71 17.05 6.70
CA GLN A 367 15.54 15.88 6.97
C GLN A 367 14.68 14.64 7.25
N VAL A 368 13.60 14.81 8.02
CA VAL A 368 12.64 13.72 8.31
C VAL A 368 11.97 13.21 7.04
N VAL A 369 11.56 14.11 6.13
CA VAL A 369 10.99 13.71 4.83
C VAL A 369 11.99 12.90 4.00
N ARG A 370 13.26 13.35 3.91
CA ARG A 370 14.31 12.60 3.21
C ARG A 370 14.58 11.24 3.83
N LEU A 371 14.56 11.14 5.15
CA LEU A 371 14.74 9.87 5.87
C LEU A 371 13.59 8.91 5.57
N ALA A 372 12.35 9.38 5.67
CA ALA A 372 11.17 8.60 5.35
C ALA A 372 11.15 8.10 3.88
N ALA A 373 11.64 8.93 2.94
CA ALA A 373 11.78 8.56 1.53
C ALA A 373 12.85 7.49 1.32
N ARG A 374 14.03 7.66 1.94
CA ARG A 374 15.14 6.72 1.83
C ARG A 374 14.80 5.34 2.36
N ASP A 375 14.14 5.31 3.51
CA ASP A 375 13.84 4.08 4.23
C ASP A 375 12.49 3.45 3.80
N TYR A 376 11.73 4.12 2.92
CA TYR A 376 10.34 3.77 2.58
C TYR A 376 9.45 3.63 3.82
N ASP A 377 9.77 4.36 4.89
CA ASP A 377 9.11 4.25 6.20
C ASP A 377 8.39 5.56 6.59
N PRO A 378 7.07 5.62 6.45
CA PRO A 378 6.26 6.76 6.84
C PRO A 378 6.21 6.99 8.35
N SER A 379 6.58 6.01 9.18
CA SER A 379 6.56 6.14 10.65
C SER A 379 7.46 7.27 11.16
N HIS A 380 8.49 7.64 10.39
CA HIS A 380 9.29 8.83 10.68
C HIS A 380 8.45 10.11 10.71
N ILE A 381 7.48 10.24 9.79
CA ILE A 381 6.56 11.39 9.76
C ILE A 381 5.58 11.35 10.92
N ASN A 382 5.03 10.18 11.27
CA ASN A 382 4.13 10.02 12.40
C ASN A 382 4.79 10.46 13.72
N ARG A 383 6.01 9.96 13.96
CA ARG A 383 6.80 10.35 15.15
C ARG A 383 7.06 11.83 15.16
N TYR A 384 7.51 12.37 14.05
CA TYR A 384 7.76 13.80 13.89
C TYR A 384 6.52 14.65 14.21
N LEU A 385 5.35 14.28 13.69
CA LEU A 385 4.08 14.96 13.95
C LEU A 385 3.73 14.98 15.44
N THR A 386 3.84 13.85 16.13
CA THR A 386 3.55 13.75 17.56
C THR A 386 4.52 14.62 18.37
N GLU A 387 5.81 14.60 18.04
CA GLU A 387 6.83 15.40 18.70
C GLU A 387 6.63 16.91 18.44
N LEU A 388 6.34 17.30 17.20
CA LEU A 388 6.08 18.70 16.84
C LEU A 388 4.83 19.24 17.54
N ALA A 389 3.76 18.45 17.62
CA ALA A 389 2.56 18.80 18.38
C ALA A 389 2.86 19.00 19.87
N GLY A 390 3.68 18.10 20.45
CA GLY A 390 4.13 18.21 21.85
C GLY A 390 4.97 19.45 22.09
N ASP A 391 5.93 19.76 21.19
CA ASP A 391 6.75 20.98 21.28
C ASP A 391 5.89 22.24 21.18
N PHE A 392 4.90 22.24 20.28
CA PHE A 392 3.96 23.35 20.18
C PHE A 392 3.13 23.51 21.45
N HIS A 393 2.62 22.44 22.05
CA HIS A 393 1.84 22.52 23.30
C HIS A 393 2.69 23.06 24.46
N ARG A 394 3.97 22.66 24.57
CA ARG A 394 4.91 23.19 25.57
C ARG A 394 5.17 24.68 25.35
N PHE A 395 5.46 25.08 24.13
CA PHE A 395 5.63 26.49 23.76
C PHE A 395 4.38 27.30 24.09
N TYR A 396 3.18 26.85 23.68
CA TYR A 396 1.94 27.56 23.90
C TYR A 396 1.60 27.72 25.40
N THR A 397 2.00 26.76 26.24
CA THR A 397 1.79 26.81 27.68
C THR A 397 2.79 27.72 28.39
N ALA A 398 4.06 27.68 27.96
CA ALA A 398 5.15 28.43 28.60
C ALA A 398 5.25 29.89 28.11
N CYS A 399 4.90 30.14 26.85
CA CYS A 399 5.08 31.43 26.19
C CYS A 399 3.74 32.10 25.90
N ARG A 400 3.45 33.15 26.67
CA ARG A 400 2.28 33.97 26.39
C ARG A 400 2.45 34.69 25.06
N ILE A 401 1.43 34.69 24.17
CA ILE A 401 1.43 35.39 22.90
C ILE A 401 0.58 36.66 23.02
N LYS A 402 -0.67 36.51 23.42
CA LYS A 402 -1.58 37.62 23.61
C LYS A 402 -1.19 38.45 24.81
N GLY A 403 -1.09 39.79 24.63
CA GLY A 403 -0.77 40.74 25.69
C GLY A 403 0.74 40.92 25.96
N GLU A 404 1.60 40.33 25.12
CA GLU A 404 3.02 40.64 25.11
C GLU A 404 3.30 41.94 24.30
N GLU A 405 4.50 42.49 24.46
CA GLU A 405 4.96 43.59 23.62
C GLU A 405 4.90 43.22 22.15
N ARG A 406 4.51 44.19 21.33
CA ARG A 406 4.24 43.94 19.88
C ARG A 406 5.36 43.17 19.15
N PRO A 407 6.67 43.46 19.30
CA PRO A 407 7.73 42.70 18.63
C PRO A 407 7.76 41.22 19.04
N VAL A 408 7.64 40.92 20.34
CA VAL A 408 7.61 39.55 20.87
C VAL A 408 6.35 38.83 20.42
N LEU A 409 5.19 39.50 20.46
CA LEU A 409 3.92 38.95 19.97
C LEU A 409 4.05 38.55 18.51
N LEU A 410 4.59 39.42 17.64
CA LEU A 410 4.74 39.12 16.21
C LEU A 410 5.71 37.96 15.95
N ALA A 411 6.81 37.89 16.70
CA ALA A 411 7.77 36.80 16.59
C ALA A 411 7.12 35.44 16.97
N ARG A 412 6.44 35.38 18.11
CA ARG A 412 5.71 34.18 18.57
C ARG A 412 4.53 33.81 17.65
N LEU A 413 3.84 34.81 17.10
CA LEU A 413 2.76 34.60 16.13
C LEU A 413 3.31 33.96 14.84
N LYS A 414 4.44 34.45 14.34
CA LYS A 414 5.11 33.87 13.16
C LYS A 414 5.60 32.44 13.43
N LEU A 415 6.16 32.17 14.60
CA LEU A 415 6.58 30.82 15.00
C LEU A 415 5.39 29.86 15.04
N ALA A 416 4.27 30.28 15.65
CA ALA A 416 3.05 29.46 15.68
C ALA A 416 2.49 29.19 14.28
N ASP A 417 2.44 30.17 13.39
CA ASP A 417 2.00 29.99 12.00
C ASP A 417 2.92 29.07 11.20
N THR A 418 4.23 29.16 11.43
CA THR A 418 5.19 28.25 10.81
C THR A 418 4.98 26.82 11.29
N ALA A 419 4.75 26.60 12.59
CA ALA A 419 4.41 25.29 13.16
C ALA A 419 3.11 24.74 12.54
N ARG A 420 2.06 25.58 12.39
CA ARG A 420 0.80 25.24 11.71
C ARG A 420 1.04 24.76 10.28
N SER A 421 1.85 25.49 9.54
CA SER A 421 2.15 25.17 8.15
C SER A 421 2.88 23.84 8.01
N VAL A 422 3.85 23.57 8.89
CA VAL A 422 4.59 22.30 8.91
C VAL A 422 3.72 21.14 9.37
N LEU A 423 2.87 21.31 10.41
CA LEU A 423 1.90 20.30 10.82
C LEU A 423 0.97 19.91 9.65
N LYS A 424 0.41 20.91 8.95
CA LYS A 424 -0.45 20.67 7.78
C LYS A 424 0.28 19.89 6.68
N ASN A 425 1.48 20.33 6.32
CA ASN A 425 2.28 19.66 5.30
C ASN A 425 2.61 18.22 5.67
N ALA A 426 3.02 17.96 6.91
CA ALA A 426 3.36 16.63 7.38
C ALA A 426 2.12 15.70 7.48
N MET A 427 0.97 16.21 7.97
CA MET A 427 -0.30 15.46 7.94
C MET A 427 -0.72 15.10 6.52
N THR A 428 -0.62 16.05 5.58
CA THR A 428 -0.92 15.81 4.17
C THR A 428 -0.03 14.73 3.57
N LEU A 429 1.26 14.67 3.94
CA LEU A 429 2.20 13.65 3.46
C LEU A 429 1.82 12.23 3.87
N ILE A 430 1.15 12.07 5.00
CA ILE A 430 0.62 10.78 5.44
C ILE A 430 -0.87 10.61 5.11
N GLY A 431 -1.42 11.52 4.31
CA GLY A 431 -2.79 11.50 3.82
C GLY A 431 -3.85 11.75 4.90
N CYS A 432 -3.48 12.38 6.02
CA CYS A 432 -4.41 12.84 7.03
C CYS A 432 -4.85 14.28 6.77
N THR A 433 -6.07 14.61 7.16
CA THR A 433 -6.61 15.97 7.08
C THR A 433 -6.07 16.85 8.19
N ALA A 434 -6.09 18.16 8.00
CA ALA A 434 -5.72 19.17 8.97
C ALA A 434 -6.94 20.06 9.25
N PRO A 435 -7.85 19.67 10.16
CA PRO A 435 -9.08 20.41 10.47
C PRO A 435 -8.77 21.71 11.20
N GLU A 436 -9.31 22.81 10.73
CA GLU A 436 -9.12 24.12 11.37
C GLU A 436 -9.91 24.30 12.66
N LYS A 437 -10.86 23.40 12.92
CA LYS A 437 -11.73 23.39 14.10
C LYS A 437 -12.00 21.94 14.51
N MET A 438 -11.90 21.68 15.77
CA MET A 438 -12.25 20.41 16.42
C MET A 438 -13.11 20.69 17.65
#